data_648e7bf96f563f51d47ae19a4ce1921a
#
_entry.id   648e7bf96f563f51d47ae19a4ce1921a
#
_cell.length_a   1.000
_cell.length_b   1.000
_cell.length_c   1.000
_cell.angle_alpha   90.00
_cell.angle_beta   90.00
_cell.angle_gamma   90.00
#
_symmetry.space_group_name_H-M   'P 1'
#
loop_
_entity.id
_entity.type
_entity.pdbx_description
1 polymer ?
#
loop_
_entity_poly.entity_id
_entity_poly.type
_entity_poly.pdbx_seq_one_letter_code
_entity_poly.pdbx_strand_id
1 'polypeptide(L)'
;MPNLIYIADPMCSWCYGFGPELAALLAGLPGLPVEIVVGGLRPHQAQPMDDAAKNELMAHWKAVHEISGLPFSDAAVEQSGFVYNTEPACRAVVTARTLASQHTWAVFQAIQHTFYELGRDVTQGTVLAEVCCATLTANGIATTPVAFQTLWASEAMMLATQQDFAQTKNWKIDGFPTLVLERNGQLDMVTSGFTRMPALVEQLQTLVDNSTLE
;
A
#
# COMPACT_ATOMS: atom_id res chain seq x y z
N MET A 1 6.98 -17.28 -14.29
CA MET A 1 5.95 -17.73 -13.33
C MET A 1 5.00 -16.56 -13.13
N PRO A 2 3.68 -16.80 -12.96
CA PRO A 2 2.76 -15.70 -12.71
C PRO A 2 3.09 -14.98 -11.40
N ASN A 3 2.85 -13.67 -11.38
CA ASN A 3 3.08 -12.79 -10.25
C ASN A 3 1.88 -11.84 -10.09
N LEU A 4 1.43 -11.63 -8.86
CA LEU A 4 0.45 -10.58 -8.58
C LEU A 4 1.17 -9.26 -8.33
N ILE A 5 0.70 -8.20 -8.96
CA ILE A 5 1.17 -6.85 -8.72
C ILE A 5 0.04 -6.08 -8.03
N TYR A 6 0.28 -5.69 -6.80
CA TYR A 6 -0.63 -4.87 -6.02
C TYR A 6 -0.21 -3.42 -6.10
N ILE A 7 -0.97 -2.62 -6.85
CA ILE A 7 -0.74 -1.19 -7.00
C ILE A 7 -1.58 -0.47 -5.95
N ALA A 8 -0.91 0.17 -5.01
CA ALA A 8 -1.55 0.68 -3.81
C ALA A 8 -0.80 1.86 -3.19
N ASP A 9 -1.44 2.53 -2.24
CA ASP A 9 -0.82 3.55 -1.39
C ASP A 9 -1.13 3.22 0.08
N PRO A 10 -0.14 3.18 0.98
CA PRO A 10 -0.38 2.83 2.38
C PRO A 10 -1.28 3.83 3.11
N MET A 11 -1.43 5.05 2.61
CA MET A 11 -2.36 6.05 3.15
C MET A 11 -3.66 6.16 2.32
N CYS A 12 -3.96 5.21 1.45
CA CYS A 12 -5.26 5.08 0.77
C CYS A 12 -6.22 4.25 1.63
N SER A 13 -7.33 4.84 2.08
CA SER A 13 -8.32 4.16 2.93
C SER A 13 -8.96 2.94 2.25
N TRP A 14 -9.20 3.00 0.93
CA TRP A 14 -9.69 1.85 0.17
C TRP A 14 -8.66 0.73 0.08
N CYS A 15 -7.35 1.05 0.04
CA CYS A 15 -6.28 0.04 0.15
C CYS A 15 -6.25 -0.60 1.53
N TYR A 16 -6.51 0.19 2.60
CA TYR A 16 -6.64 -0.34 3.95
C TYR A 16 -7.84 -1.28 4.07
N GLY A 17 -9.02 -0.83 3.60
CA GLY A 17 -10.22 -1.64 3.57
C GLY A 17 -10.10 -2.94 2.76
N PHE A 18 -9.28 -2.94 1.70
CA PHE A 18 -9.02 -4.09 0.85
C PHE A 18 -8.03 -5.09 1.47
N GLY A 19 -7.28 -4.70 2.49
CA GLY A 19 -6.24 -5.52 3.13
C GLY A 19 -6.70 -6.93 3.53
N PRO A 20 -7.82 -7.11 4.24
CA PRO A 20 -8.34 -8.44 4.59
C PRO A 20 -8.68 -9.31 3.38
N GLU A 21 -9.24 -8.73 2.33
CA GLU A 21 -9.60 -9.46 1.10
C GLU A 21 -8.35 -9.96 0.37
N LEU A 22 -7.34 -9.10 0.24
CA LEU A 22 -6.05 -9.49 -0.36
C LEU A 22 -5.33 -10.52 0.52
N ALA A 23 -5.31 -10.36 1.84
CA ALA A 23 -4.69 -11.32 2.74
C ALA A 23 -5.35 -12.72 2.63
N ALA A 24 -6.68 -12.78 2.54
CA ALA A 24 -7.41 -14.02 2.34
C ALA A 24 -7.11 -14.66 0.97
N LEU A 25 -7.00 -13.84 -0.09
CA LEU A 25 -6.61 -14.30 -1.42
C LEU A 25 -5.21 -14.93 -1.41
N LEU A 26 -4.23 -14.25 -0.81
CA LEU A 26 -2.85 -14.73 -0.73
C LEU A 26 -2.73 -16.01 0.11
N ALA A 27 -3.51 -16.13 1.19
CA ALA A 27 -3.57 -17.35 1.99
C ALA A 27 -4.15 -18.53 1.21
N GLY A 28 -5.09 -18.28 0.29
CA GLY A 28 -5.68 -19.29 -0.60
C GLY A 28 -4.79 -19.70 -1.77
N LEU A 29 -3.75 -18.92 -2.06
CA LEU A 29 -2.83 -19.12 -3.20
C LEU A 29 -1.37 -19.18 -2.71
N PRO A 30 -1.01 -20.18 -1.88
CA PRO A 30 0.34 -20.28 -1.34
C PRO A 30 1.36 -20.50 -2.48
N GLY A 31 2.36 -19.64 -2.53
CA GLY A 31 3.42 -19.70 -3.56
C GLY A 31 3.19 -18.77 -4.75
N LEU A 32 2.05 -18.07 -4.83
CA LEU A 32 1.90 -16.97 -5.79
C LEU A 32 2.56 -15.71 -5.20
N PRO A 33 3.67 -15.22 -5.79
CA PRO A 33 4.31 -14.01 -5.28
C PRO A 33 3.41 -12.80 -5.46
N VAL A 34 3.51 -11.88 -4.50
CA VAL A 34 2.89 -10.55 -4.62
C VAL A 34 3.98 -9.49 -4.58
N GLU A 35 4.01 -8.66 -5.60
CA GLU A 35 4.82 -7.46 -5.65
C GLU A 35 3.95 -6.24 -5.33
N ILE A 36 4.46 -5.32 -4.52
CA ILE A 36 3.77 -4.06 -4.21
C ILE A 36 4.46 -2.94 -4.99
N VAL A 37 3.70 -2.28 -5.84
CA VAL A 37 4.09 -1.05 -6.53
C VAL A 37 3.31 0.10 -5.89
N VAL A 38 4.02 1.09 -5.35
CA VAL A 38 3.35 2.22 -4.69
C VAL A 38 2.84 3.22 -5.72
N GLY A 39 1.57 3.60 -5.57
CA GLY A 39 0.90 4.42 -6.58
C GLY A 39 1.02 5.94 -6.37
N GLY A 40 1.23 6.38 -5.13
CA GLY A 40 1.30 7.81 -4.81
C GLY A 40 -0.06 8.51 -4.92
N LEU A 41 -0.93 8.30 -3.92
CA LEU A 41 -2.28 8.87 -3.92
C LEU A 41 -2.26 10.41 -3.86
N ARG A 42 -1.45 10.96 -2.96
CA ARG A 42 -1.26 12.41 -2.75
C ARG A 42 0.22 12.72 -2.49
N PRO A 43 1.11 12.39 -3.45
CA PRO A 43 2.53 12.60 -3.26
C PRO A 43 2.85 14.09 -3.33
N HIS A 44 3.85 14.51 -2.56
CA HIS A 44 4.40 15.88 -2.57
C HIS A 44 3.40 16.99 -2.17
N GLN A 45 2.32 16.67 -1.45
CA GLN A 45 1.50 17.69 -0.83
C GLN A 45 2.34 18.51 0.15
N ALA A 46 2.15 19.83 0.13
CA ALA A 46 2.92 20.77 0.95
C ALA A 46 2.03 21.64 1.86
N GLN A 47 0.72 21.57 1.67
CA GLN A 47 -0.22 22.39 2.43
C GLN A 47 -1.12 21.52 3.32
N PRO A 48 -1.42 21.97 4.54
CA PRO A 48 -2.42 21.32 5.38
C PRO A 48 -3.78 21.27 4.67
N MET A 49 -4.56 20.26 5.02
CA MET A 49 -5.93 20.13 4.53
C MET A 49 -6.80 21.22 5.15
N ASP A 50 -7.65 21.83 4.34
CA ASP A 50 -8.73 22.67 4.85
C ASP A 50 -9.89 21.82 5.41
N ASP A 51 -10.86 22.46 6.06
CA ASP A 51 -11.98 21.76 6.70
C ASP A 51 -12.85 21.01 5.67
N ALA A 52 -12.98 21.51 4.46
CA ALA A 52 -13.75 20.84 3.41
C ALA A 52 -13.07 19.53 2.98
N ALA A 53 -11.76 19.57 2.74
CA ALA A 53 -10.97 18.39 2.38
C ALA A 53 -10.91 17.36 3.53
N LYS A 54 -10.86 17.81 4.80
CA LYS A 54 -10.94 16.92 5.96
C LYS A 54 -12.31 16.24 6.04
N ASN A 55 -13.39 16.98 5.85
CA ASN A 55 -14.75 16.42 5.88
C ASN A 55 -14.95 15.37 4.78
N GLU A 56 -14.44 15.63 3.57
CA GLU A 56 -14.47 14.66 2.48
C GLU A 56 -13.66 13.40 2.82
N LEU A 57 -12.46 13.55 3.39
CA LEU A 57 -11.63 12.44 3.85
C LEU A 57 -12.36 11.59 4.89
N MET A 58 -12.98 12.22 5.90
CA MET A 58 -13.74 11.52 6.94
C MET A 58 -14.96 10.79 6.37
N ALA A 59 -15.62 11.35 5.37
CA ALA A 59 -16.72 10.68 4.67
C ALA A 59 -16.23 9.41 3.94
N HIS A 60 -15.08 9.47 3.30
CA HIS A 60 -14.45 8.28 2.69
C HIS A 60 -14.07 7.24 3.73
N TRP A 61 -13.45 7.63 4.85
CA TRP A 61 -13.08 6.68 5.92
C TRP A 61 -14.31 6.00 6.53
N LYS A 62 -15.39 6.76 6.71
CA LYS A 62 -16.66 6.19 7.18
C LYS A 62 -17.21 5.15 6.20
N ALA A 63 -17.21 5.45 4.91
CA ALA A 63 -17.68 4.51 3.88
C ALA A 63 -16.83 3.22 3.86
N VAL A 64 -15.51 3.34 4.00
CA VAL A 64 -14.61 2.18 4.07
C VAL A 64 -14.85 1.38 5.35
N HIS A 65 -15.03 2.04 6.49
CA HIS A 65 -15.38 1.38 7.76
C HIS A 65 -16.67 0.57 7.64
N GLU A 66 -17.72 1.16 7.06
CA GLU A 66 -19.03 0.49 6.89
C GLU A 66 -18.93 -0.78 6.02
N ILE A 67 -18.03 -0.80 5.05
CA ILE A 67 -17.84 -1.93 4.13
C ILE A 67 -16.88 -2.98 4.70
N SER A 68 -15.76 -2.55 5.29
CA SER A 68 -14.67 -3.44 5.74
C SER A 68 -14.78 -3.86 7.20
N GLY A 69 -15.47 -3.07 8.03
CA GLY A 69 -15.49 -3.26 9.50
C GLY A 69 -14.20 -2.85 10.20
N LEU A 70 -13.19 -2.37 9.47
CA LEU A 70 -11.89 -1.98 10.05
C LEU A 70 -12.00 -0.68 10.84
N PRO A 71 -11.25 -0.54 11.96
CA PRO A 71 -11.26 0.67 12.76
C PRO A 71 -10.55 1.83 12.07
N PHE A 72 -10.98 3.06 12.39
CA PHE A 72 -10.35 4.30 11.94
C PHE A 72 -10.19 5.25 13.11
N SER A 73 -9.00 5.83 13.26
CA SER A 73 -8.66 6.90 14.18
C SER A 73 -8.30 8.16 13.40
N ASP A 74 -8.93 9.27 13.73
CA ASP A 74 -8.66 10.58 13.13
C ASP A 74 -7.49 11.33 13.79
N ALA A 75 -6.90 10.78 14.84
CA ALA A 75 -5.91 11.45 15.70
C ALA A 75 -4.70 12.00 14.93
N ALA A 76 -4.24 11.33 13.87
CA ALA A 76 -3.14 11.86 13.03
C ALA A 76 -3.58 13.07 12.19
N VAL A 77 -4.79 13.01 11.63
CA VAL A 77 -5.32 14.05 10.72
C VAL A 77 -5.75 15.30 11.49
N GLU A 78 -6.16 15.14 12.75
CA GLU A 78 -6.56 16.25 13.63
C GLU A 78 -5.37 17.02 14.21
N GLN A 79 -4.14 16.52 14.05
CA GLN A 79 -2.97 17.28 14.49
C GLN A 79 -2.85 18.61 13.73
N SER A 80 -2.53 19.67 14.50
CA SER A 80 -2.32 20.99 13.90
C SER A 80 -1.18 20.94 12.88
N GLY A 81 -1.47 21.42 11.66
CA GLY A 81 -0.47 21.46 10.58
C GLY A 81 -0.24 20.13 9.88
N PHE A 82 -1.04 19.09 10.14
CA PHE A 82 -0.91 17.82 9.42
C PHE A 82 -1.08 18.04 7.91
N VAL A 83 -0.11 17.54 7.16
CA VAL A 83 -0.10 17.56 5.69
C VAL A 83 -0.27 16.15 5.16
N TYR A 84 -1.36 15.88 4.46
CA TYR A 84 -1.64 14.55 3.90
C TYR A 84 -0.74 14.28 2.69
N ASN A 85 0.57 14.10 2.96
CA ASN A 85 1.56 13.73 1.95
C ASN A 85 1.85 12.23 2.01
N THR A 86 1.52 11.49 0.97
CA THR A 86 1.66 10.02 0.99
C THR A 86 3.04 9.53 0.55
N GLU A 87 3.88 10.40 -0.03
CA GLU A 87 5.23 10.02 -0.50
C GLU A 87 6.11 9.42 0.61
N PRO A 88 6.22 9.97 1.83
CA PRO A 88 7.06 9.39 2.87
C PRO A 88 6.70 7.95 3.23
N ALA A 89 5.40 7.64 3.34
CA ALA A 89 4.91 6.30 3.62
C ALA A 89 5.13 5.33 2.44
N CYS A 90 4.90 5.79 1.21
CA CYS A 90 5.24 5.04 0.00
C CYS A 90 6.73 4.70 -0.05
N ARG A 91 7.61 5.66 0.23
CA ARG A 91 9.06 5.46 0.27
C ARG A 91 9.49 4.47 1.35
N ALA A 92 8.79 4.42 2.47
CA ALA A 92 9.07 3.41 3.50
C ALA A 92 8.73 1.98 3.01
N VAL A 93 7.67 1.80 2.24
CA VAL A 93 7.34 0.52 1.59
C VAL A 93 8.43 0.13 0.59
N VAL A 94 8.89 1.05 -0.26
CA VAL A 94 9.98 0.82 -1.24
C VAL A 94 11.29 0.48 -0.52
N THR A 95 11.59 1.16 0.59
CA THR A 95 12.76 0.86 1.41
C THR A 95 12.71 -0.55 2.00
N ALA A 96 11.55 -0.95 2.53
CA ALA A 96 11.35 -2.30 3.05
C ALA A 96 11.46 -3.36 1.94
N ARG A 97 10.90 -3.09 0.75
CA ARG A 97 11.03 -3.96 -0.44
C ARG A 97 12.49 -4.15 -0.84
N THR A 98 13.29 -3.10 -0.76
CA THR A 98 14.74 -3.16 -1.05
C THR A 98 15.51 -3.99 -0.03
N LEU A 99 15.12 -3.93 1.25
CA LEU A 99 15.77 -4.70 2.33
C LEU A 99 15.33 -6.17 2.35
N ALA A 100 14.05 -6.42 2.12
CA ALA A 100 13.45 -7.76 2.24
C ALA A 100 12.12 -7.83 1.49
N SER A 101 12.18 -8.08 0.19
CA SER A 101 11.00 -8.03 -0.71
C SER A 101 9.87 -8.95 -0.25
N GLN A 102 10.19 -10.12 0.32
CA GLN A 102 9.22 -11.08 0.84
C GLN A 102 8.41 -10.57 2.06
N HIS A 103 8.86 -9.50 2.72
CA HIS A 103 8.17 -8.91 3.88
C HIS A 103 7.53 -7.54 3.58
N THR A 104 7.53 -7.12 2.31
CA THR A 104 6.95 -5.83 1.89
C THR A 104 5.48 -5.73 2.26
N TRP A 105 4.70 -6.81 2.09
CA TRP A 105 3.29 -6.85 2.47
C TRP A 105 3.08 -6.64 3.97
N ALA A 106 3.86 -7.30 4.81
CA ALA A 106 3.78 -7.13 6.26
C ALA A 106 4.09 -5.68 6.69
N VAL A 107 5.09 -5.04 6.08
CA VAL A 107 5.43 -3.64 6.34
C VAL A 107 4.33 -2.71 5.85
N PHE A 108 3.76 -2.96 4.67
CA PHE A 108 2.64 -2.18 4.13
C PHE A 108 1.45 -2.19 5.10
N GLN A 109 1.05 -3.37 5.58
CA GLN A 109 -0.02 -3.52 6.56
C GLN A 109 0.31 -2.84 7.91
N ALA A 110 1.54 -2.93 8.38
CA ALA A 110 1.96 -2.29 9.63
C ALA A 110 1.89 -0.75 9.55
N ILE A 111 2.25 -0.16 8.42
CA ILE A 111 2.10 1.29 8.17
C ILE A 111 0.61 1.67 8.18
N GLN A 112 -0.24 0.90 7.50
CA GLN A 112 -1.68 1.13 7.47
C GLN A 112 -2.30 1.05 8.88
N HIS A 113 -1.99 -0.01 9.63
CA HIS A 113 -2.43 -0.15 11.03
C HIS A 113 -2.00 1.04 11.89
N THR A 114 -0.74 1.47 11.76
CA THR A 114 -0.19 2.60 12.50
C THR A 114 -0.94 3.90 12.21
N PHE A 115 -1.29 4.14 10.96
CA PHE A 115 -2.00 5.36 10.54
C PHE A 115 -3.49 5.30 10.88
N TYR A 116 -4.18 4.25 10.40
CA TYR A 116 -5.64 4.18 10.46
C TYR A 116 -6.17 3.74 11.82
N GLU A 117 -5.51 2.83 12.52
CA GLU A 117 -6.01 2.31 13.80
C GLU A 117 -5.37 3.02 14.99
N LEU A 118 -4.04 3.19 14.98
CA LEU A 118 -3.32 3.83 16.08
C LEU A 118 -3.30 5.37 15.99
N GLY A 119 -3.73 5.96 14.85
CA GLY A 119 -3.78 7.40 14.66
C GLY A 119 -2.42 8.10 14.76
N ARG A 120 -1.33 7.41 14.36
CA ARG A 120 0.02 7.98 14.36
C ARG A 120 0.34 8.57 12.99
N ASP A 121 1.07 9.68 12.99
CA ASP A 121 1.47 10.38 11.77
C ASP A 121 2.58 9.62 11.00
N VAL A 122 2.19 8.85 9.99
CA VAL A 122 3.11 8.10 9.11
C VAL A 122 3.72 8.95 7.98
N THR A 123 3.58 10.27 8.03
CA THR A 123 4.39 11.17 7.20
C THR A 123 5.75 11.44 7.84
N GLN A 124 5.90 11.10 9.13
CA GLN A 124 7.11 11.32 9.91
C GLN A 124 8.11 10.16 9.74
N GLY A 125 9.32 10.47 9.27
CA GLY A 125 10.37 9.47 9.06
C GLY A 125 10.75 8.68 10.31
N THR A 126 10.63 9.27 11.52
CA THR A 126 10.89 8.60 12.80
C THR A 126 9.85 7.54 13.11
N VAL A 127 8.55 7.83 12.87
CA VAL A 127 7.44 6.88 13.03
C VAL A 127 7.59 5.72 12.04
N LEU A 128 7.88 6.04 10.78
CA LEU A 128 8.09 5.04 9.74
C LEU A 128 9.28 4.13 10.05
N ALA A 129 10.41 4.69 10.50
CA ALA A 129 11.59 3.91 10.86
C ALA A 129 11.32 2.95 12.03
N GLU A 130 10.58 3.41 13.05
CA GLU A 130 10.17 2.57 14.18
C GLU A 130 9.31 1.38 13.73
N VAL A 131 8.22 1.67 13.00
CA VAL A 131 7.25 0.66 12.56
C VAL A 131 7.86 -0.35 11.60
N CYS A 132 8.57 0.14 10.57
CA CYS A 132 9.18 -0.74 9.58
C CYS A 132 10.29 -1.60 10.19
N CYS A 133 11.14 -1.00 11.05
CA CYS A 133 12.19 -1.75 11.74
C CYS A 133 11.62 -2.83 12.66
N ALA A 134 10.59 -2.51 13.46
CA ALA A 134 9.93 -3.49 14.32
C ALA A 134 9.35 -4.66 13.51
N THR A 135 8.65 -4.34 12.41
CA THR A 135 8.06 -5.36 11.53
C THR A 135 9.11 -6.24 10.87
N LEU A 136 10.17 -5.65 10.31
CA LEU A 136 11.26 -6.38 9.68
C LEU A 136 11.99 -7.29 10.68
N THR A 137 12.27 -6.78 11.90
CA THR A 137 12.94 -7.54 12.95
C THR A 137 12.08 -8.71 13.41
N ALA A 138 10.76 -8.52 13.58
CA ALA A 138 9.83 -9.61 13.92
C ALA A 138 9.79 -10.70 12.84
N ASN A 139 10.15 -10.38 11.61
CA ASN A 139 10.29 -11.32 10.49
C ASN A 139 11.74 -11.79 10.24
N GLY A 140 12.64 -11.62 11.20
CA GLY A 140 14.00 -12.14 11.15
C GLY A 140 15.00 -11.28 10.35
N ILE A 141 14.61 -10.10 9.93
CA ILE A 141 15.49 -9.17 9.20
C ILE A 141 16.13 -8.18 10.18
N ALA A 142 17.41 -8.35 10.45
CA ALA A 142 18.14 -7.49 11.38
C ALA A 142 18.33 -6.08 10.78
N THR A 143 17.67 -5.10 11.37
CA THR A 143 17.84 -3.68 11.06
C THR A 143 17.62 -2.82 12.30
N THR A 144 18.03 -1.58 12.26
CA THR A 144 17.81 -0.59 13.32
C THR A 144 17.03 0.60 12.78
N PRO A 145 16.26 1.32 13.62
CA PRO A 145 15.55 2.52 13.16
C PRO A 145 16.47 3.55 12.49
N VAL A 146 17.69 3.72 12.99
CA VAL A 146 18.68 4.63 12.39
C VAL A 146 19.13 4.15 11.02
N ALA A 147 19.44 2.86 10.86
CA ALA A 147 19.85 2.30 9.58
C ALA A 147 18.71 2.37 8.56
N PHE A 148 17.48 2.02 8.98
CA PHE A 148 16.31 2.13 8.12
C PHE A 148 16.08 3.59 7.68
N GLN A 149 16.12 4.55 8.61
CA GLN A 149 15.88 5.96 8.31
C GLN A 149 16.97 6.53 7.39
N THR A 150 18.23 6.12 7.57
CA THR A 150 19.33 6.54 6.69
C THR A 150 19.11 6.06 5.26
N LEU A 151 18.71 4.78 5.08
CA LEU A 151 18.38 4.25 3.75
C LEU A 151 17.14 4.93 3.17
N TRP A 152 16.06 5.04 3.96
CA TRP A 152 14.83 5.71 3.56
C TRP A 152 15.04 7.15 3.09
N ALA A 153 15.94 7.90 3.76
CA ALA A 153 16.26 9.29 3.39
C ALA A 153 17.22 9.41 2.20
N SER A 154 17.71 8.31 1.65
CA SER A 154 18.68 8.33 0.54
C SER A 154 18.03 8.75 -0.78
N GLU A 155 18.81 9.37 -1.65
CA GLU A 155 18.40 9.70 -3.03
C GLU A 155 17.95 8.45 -3.80
N ALA A 156 18.60 7.30 -3.57
CA ALA A 156 18.27 6.05 -4.19
C ALA A 156 16.81 5.62 -3.90
N MET A 157 16.35 5.76 -2.65
CA MET A 157 14.97 5.41 -2.28
C MET A 157 13.96 6.45 -2.79
N MET A 158 14.33 7.73 -2.83
CA MET A 158 13.50 8.76 -3.46
C MET A 158 13.29 8.46 -4.95
N LEU A 159 14.36 8.15 -5.68
CA LEU A 159 14.30 7.80 -7.11
C LEU A 159 13.50 6.51 -7.34
N ALA A 160 13.73 5.48 -6.55
CA ALA A 160 12.99 4.22 -6.66
C ALA A 160 11.47 4.42 -6.42
N THR A 161 11.10 5.27 -5.46
CA THR A 161 9.69 5.62 -5.22
C THR A 161 9.08 6.38 -6.39
N GLN A 162 9.81 7.33 -6.96
CA GLN A 162 9.38 8.05 -8.16
C GLN A 162 9.24 7.14 -9.37
N GLN A 163 10.08 6.10 -9.48
CA GLN A 163 9.95 5.09 -10.53
C GLN A 163 8.66 4.30 -10.41
N ASP A 164 8.27 3.90 -9.19
CA ASP A 164 6.96 3.25 -8.96
C ASP A 164 5.80 4.17 -9.37
N PHE A 165 5.84 5.46 -8.99
CA PHE A 165 4.80 6.42 -9.38
C PHE A 165 4.73 6.61 -10.91
N ALA A 166 5.90 6.69 -11.56
CA ALA A 166 5.98 6.77 -13.02
C ALA A 166 5.44 5.49 -13.68
N GLN A 167 5.77 4.33 -13.14
CA GLN A 167 5.30 3.04 -13.64
C GLN A 167 3.78 2.91 -13.53
N THR A 168 3.19 3.28 -12.38
CA THR A 168 1.74 3.32 -12.18
C THR A 168 1.05 4.20 -13.23
N LYS A 169 1.61 5.38 -13.48
CA LYS A 169 1.11 6.31 -14.49
C LYS A 169 1.26 5.75 -15.93
N ASN A 170 2.38 5.10 -16.22
CA ASN A 170 2.62 4.46 -17.54
C ASN A 170 1.61 3.33 -17.80
N TRP A 171 1.22 2.59 -16.77
CA TRP A 171 0.16 1.59 -16.84
C TRP A 171 -1.25 2.19 -16.89
N LYS A 172 -1.39 3.52 -16.83
CA LYS A 172 -2.66 4.25 -16.83
C LYS A 172 -3.56 3.84 -15.67
N ILE A 173 -2.96 3.55 -14.52
CA ILE A 173 -3.68 3.26 -13.28
C ILE A 173 -3.82 4.57 -12.52
N ASP A 174 -5.06 4.99 -12.30
CA ASP A 174 -5.45 6.26 -11.67
C ASP A 174 -6.25 6.06 -10.38
N GLY A 175 -6.52 4.81 -10.00
CA GLY A 175 -7.25 4.45 -8.79
C GLY A 175 -6.59 3.33 -7.98
N PHE A 176 -6.79 3.38 -6.65
CA PHE A 176 -6.27 2.38 -5.72
C PHE A 176 -7.38 1.85 -4.80
N PRO A 177 -7.31 0.58 -4.40
CA PRO A 177 -6.34 -0.46 -4.81
C PRO A 177 -6.53 -0.90 -6.26
N THR A 178 -5.47 -1.35 -6.93
CA THR A 178 -5.54 -2.07 -8.20
C THR A 178 -4.70 -3.34 -8.10
N LEU A 179 -5.23 -4.45 -8.59
CA LEU A 179 -4.55 -5.74 -8.62
C LEU A 179 -4.41 -6.21 -10.07
N VAL A 180 -3.19 -6.56 -10.45
CA VAL A 180 -2.81 -7.01 -11.79
C VAL A 180 -2.15 -8.36 -11.69
N LEU A 181 -2.47 -9.28 -12.60
CA LEU A 181 -1.76 -10.53 -12.80
C LEU A 181 -0.75 -10.35 -13.94
N GLU A 182 0.52 -10.50 -13.62
CA GLU A 182 1.60 -10.53 -14.62
C GLU A 182 1.89 -11.98 -15.01
N ARG A 183 1.89 -12.25 -16.33
CA ARG A 183 2.19 -13.56 -16.89
C ARG A 183 2.95 -13.39 -18.22
N ASN A 184 4.16 -13.92 -18.28
CA ASN A 184 4.97 -13.92 -19.52
C ASN A 184 5.16 -12.51 -20.13
N GLY A 185 5.20 -11.47 -19.29
CA GLY A 185 5.32 -10.07 -19.70
C GLY A 185 4.00 -9.41 -20.11
N GLN A 186 2.87 -10.14 -20.04
CA GLN A 186 1.53 -9.58 -20.21
C GLN A 186 0.95 -9.19 -18.85
N LEU A 187 0.25 -8.06 -18.81
CA LEU A 187 -0.41 -7.53 -17.63
C LEU A 187 -1.94 -7.63 -17.80
N ASP A 188 -2.57 -8.43 -16.98
CA ASP A 188 -4.01 -8.60 -16.97
C ASP A 188 -4.59 -7.96 -15.69
N MET A 189 -5.49 -6.99 -15.84
CA MET A 189 -6.14 -6.35 -14.70
C MET A 189 -7.10 -7.33 -14.03
N VAL A 190 -6.83 -7.66 -12.76
CA VAL A 190 -7.72 -8.50 -11.94
C VAL A 190 -8.85 -7.64 -11.37
N THR A 191 -8.52 -6.50 -10.75
CA THR A 191 -9.52 -5.55 -10.26
C THR A 191 -8.95 -4.14 -10.17
N SER A 192 -9.83 -3.15 -10.29
CA SER A 192 -9.57 -1.75 -10.00
C SER A 192 -10.60 -1.27 -8.99
N GLY A 193 -10.14 -0.82 -7.82
CA GLY A 193 -10.97 -0.50 -6.67
C GLY A 193 -11.22 -1.69 -5.74
N PHE A 194 -12.02 -1.43 -4.69
CA PHE A 194 -12.38 -2.43 -3.68
C PHE A 194 -13.23 -3.56 -4.28
N THR A 195 -12.81 -4.79 -4.08
CA THR A 195 -13.53 -6.00 -4.53
C THR A 195 -13.46 -7.06 -3.42
N ARG A 196 -14.57 -7.75 -3.14
CA ARG A 196 -14.62 -8.81 -2.14
C ARG A 196 -13.97 -10.10 -2.66
N MET A 197 -13.39 -10.87 -1.75
CA MET A 197 -12.60 -12.07 -2.04
C MET A 197 -13.27 -13.08 -2.99
N PRO A 198 -14.56 -13.41 -2.86
CA PRO A 198 -15.21 -14.36 -3.81
C PRO A 198 -15.14 -13.88 -5.26
N ALA A 199 -15.38 -12.59 -5.51
CA ALA A 199 -15.30 -12.03 -6.86
C ALA A 199 -13.84 -11.94 -7.36
N LEU A 200 -12.87 -11.71 -6.47
CA LEU A 200 -11.45 -11.74 -6.83
C LEU A 200 -10.99 -13.11 -7.31
N VAL A 201 -11.44 -14.18 -6.63
CA VAL A 201 -11.12 -15.56 -7.05
C VAL A 201 -11.72 -15.85 -8.41
N GLU A 202 -13.00 -15.49 -8.65
CA GLU A 202 -13.66 -15.67 -9.93
C GLU A 202 -12.95 -14.93 -11.07
N GLN A 203 -12.54 -13.68 -10.82
CA GLN A 203 -11.80 -12.87 -11.79
C GLN A 203 -10.43 -13.50 -12.13
N LEU A 204 -9.69 -13.96 -11.13
CA LEU A 204 -8.42 -14.64 -11.33
C LEU A 204 -8.59 -15.95 -12.10
N GLN A 205 -9.58 -16.77 -11.75
CA GLN A 205 -9.87 -18.02 -12.46
C GLN A 205 -10.20 -17.77 -13.93
N THR A 206 -11.04 -16.77 -14.21
CA THR A 206 -11.37 -16.37 -15.58
C THR A 206 -10.12 -16.00 -16.39
N LEU A 207 -9.17 -15.27 -15.80
CA LEU A 207 -7.93 -14.91 -16.46
C LEU A 207 -7.04 -16.14 -16.71
N VAL A 208 -6.97 -17.07 -15.75
CA VAL A 208 -6.20 -18.30 -15.89
C VAL A 208 -6.80 -19.21 -16.96
N ASP A 209 -8.11 -19.40 -16.97
CA ASP A 209 -8.83 -20.29 -17.90
C ASP A 209 -8.72 -19.77 -19.35
N ASN A 210 -8.85 -18.47 -19.56
CA ASN A 210 -8.70 -17.87 -20.90
C ASN A 210 -7.28 -18.04 -21.48
N SER A 211 -6.27 -18.20 -20.63
CA SER A 211 -4.89 -18.40 -21.06
C SER A 211 -4.54 -19.82 -21.47
N THR A 212 -5.40 -20.80 -21.14
CA THR A 212 -5.22 -22.20 -21.56
C THR A 212 -5.82 -22.49 -22.93
N LEU A 213 -6.49 -21.50 -23.54
CA LEU A 213 -7.14 -21.61 -24.83
C LEU A 213 -6.35 -20.94 -25.98
N GLU A 214 -5.23 -20.30 -25.69
CA GLU A 214 -4.27 -19.74 -26.67
C GLU A 214 -3.00 -20.60 -26.74
#